data_9d8a93bf5824d3a300bd37f943f8622f
#
_entry.id   9d8a93bf5824d3a300bd37f943f8622f
#
_cell.length_a   1.000
_cell.length_b   1.000
_cell.length_c   1.000
_cell.angle_alpha   90.00
_cell.angle_beta   90.00
_cell.angle_gamma   90.00
#
_symmetry.space_group_name_H-M   'P 1'
#
loop_
_entity.id
_entity.type
_entity.pdbx_description
1 polymer ?
#
loop_
_entity_poly.entity_id
_entity_poly.type
_entity_poly.pdbx_seq_one_letter_code
_entity_poly.pdbx_strand_id
1 'polypeptide(L)'
;YTLLYTKHTELKLGLFALERMVQIMEMTQAGMVYADRYQQVNGIRKAAPVIDYQFGSLRDDFDFGSVMLFQSEVFKKMVKTTKEDYQYAGLYDLRLKISQKKKLVHINEYLYTEIENDTRKSGEKQFDYVDPKNRRVQIEMEQACSEHLKAIGGYLEPCFQSVNFSASTFEYEASVIIPVRNRIRTIRDAVRSALNQQTSFPFNVIVIDNHSTDGTTEALRELCTDHRLVHIIPERNDLGIGGCWNTGIHHEKCGKFAIQLDSDDVYKDEHTLQIMVNAFYEQNCAMVIGTYMMTDFNMKEMAPGIIDHKEWTPENGRNNALRINGLGAPRAFYTSLLREINVPNTSYGEDYALGLCISSNYQIGRIYDVVYLCRRWEGNSDAALAIEKVNQNNVYKDRIRTWELQRRIQVNKIKLKPQKAILQLIEEQTHSWELAKQNYQALEEYRKQMKKMSLAGKDFDMLVYTFPNPKRILSATAQTD
;
A
#
# COMPACT_ATOMS: atom_id res chain seq x y z
N TYR A 1 -11.10 17.85 -29.49
CA TYR A 1 -10.74 17.73 -28.06
C TYR A 1 -11.97 17.76 -27.21
N THR A 2 -11.94 17.05 -26.05
CA THR A 2 -13.02 17.05 -25.05
C THR A 2 -12.44 17.57 -23.73
N LEU A 3 -12.97 18.71 -23.26
CA LEU A 3 -12.60 19.27 -21.96
C LEU A 3 -13.61 18.80 -20.93
N LEU A 4 -13.13 18.29 -19.80
CA LEU A 4 -13.91 17.92 -18.64
C LEU A 4 -13.54 18.83 -17.47
N TYR A 5 -14.54 19.45 -16.87
CA TYR A 5 -14.44 20.14 -15.59
C TYR A 5 -15.32 19.42 -14.56
N THR A 6 -14.71 18.97 -13.48
CA THR A 6 -15.36 18.05 -12.52
C THR A 6 -16.05 18.74 -11.35
N LYS A 7 -15.97 20.06 -11.25
CA LYS A 7 -16.63 20.86 -10.18
C LYS A 7 -17.82 21.65 -10.70
N HIS A 8 -18.69 22.06 -9.80
CA HIS A 8 -19.83 22.93 -10.07
C HIS A 8 -19.58 24.39 -9.68
N THR A 9 -18.33 24.75 -9.39
CA THR A 9 -17.89 26.09 -9.00
C THR A 9 -17.34 26.86 -10.18
N GLU A 10 -17.12 28.17 -10.00
CA GLU A 10 -16.50 29.03 -11.01
C GLU A 10 -15.09 28.51 -11.38
N LEU A 11 -14.79 28.41 -12.67
CA LEU A 11 -13.49 28.11 -13.23
C LEU A 11 -12.91 29.38 -13.87
N LYS A 12 -11.69 29.75 -13.48
CA LYS A 12 -10.93 30.83 -14.12
C LYS A 12 -9.73 30.25 -14.83
N LEU A 13 -9.78 30.21 -16.17
CA LEU A 13 -8.67 29.80 -17.00
C LEU A 13 -7.57 30.89 -17.00
N GLY A 14 -6.33 30.45 -16.99
CA GLY A 14 -5.17 31.32 -17.22
C GLY A 14 -5.07 31.76 -18.68
N LEU A 15 -4.20 32.73 -18.94
CA LEU A 15 -3.96 33.23 -20.28
C LEU A 15 -3.43 32.10 -21.18
N PHE A 16 -4.07 31.86 -22.33
CA PHE A 16 -3.75 30.79 -23.28
C PHE A 16 -3.70 29.37 -22.68
N ALA A 17 -4.42 29.12 -21.57
CA ALA A 17 -4.38 27.83 -20.90
C ALA A 17 -4.86 26.67 -21.77
N LEU A 18 -5.95 26.84 -22.52
CA LEU A 18 -6.48 25.79 -23.40
C LEU A 18 -5.57 25.53 -24.58
N GLU A 19 -5.07 26.59 -25.21
CA GLU A 19 -4.11 26.50 -26.30
C GLU A 19 -2.86 25.73 -25.85
N ARG A 20 -2.37 26.04 -24.63
CA ARG A 20 -1.21 25.34 -24.04
C ARG A 20 -1.49 23.86 -23.83
N MET A 21 -2.65 23.51 -23.29
CA MET A 21 -3.06 22.11 -23.12
C MET A 21 -3.16 21.36 -24.45
N VAL A 22 -3.73 22.00 -25.49
CA VAL A 22 -3.83 21.43 -26.83
C VAL A 22 -2.45 21.20 -27.43
N GLN A 23 -1.56 22.18 -27.38
CA GLN A 23 -0.17 22.07 -27.88
C GLN A 23 0.57 20.89 -27.24
N ILE A 24 0.51 20.77 -25.92
CA ILE A 24 1.17 19.65 -25.22
C ILE A 24 0.57 18.32 -25.62
N MET A 25 -0.76 18.23 -25.75
CA MET A 25 -1.41 17.00 -26.20
C MET A 25 -0.96 16.60 -27.60
N GLU A 26 -0.84 17.54 -28.53
CA GLU A 26 -0.36 17.29 -29.89
C GLU A 26 1.09 16.87 -29.92
N MET A 27 1.96 17.60 -29.21
CA MET A 27 3.41 17.31 -29.15
C MET A 27 3.70 15.93 -28.53
N THR A 28 2.95 15.55 -27.50
CA THR A 28 3.19 14.30 -26.75
C THR A 28 2.37 13.13 -27.25
N GLN A 29 1.40 13.36 -28.16
CA GLN A 29 0.41 12.37 -28.59
C GLN A 29 -0.35 11.75 -27.42
N ALA A 30 -0.56 12.53 -26.36
CA ALA A 30 -1.26 12.09 -25.14
C ALA A 30 -2.74 11.79 -25.39
N GLY A 31 -3.30 10.86 -24.66
CA GLY A 31 -4.74 10.61 -24.63
C GLY A 31 -5.48 11.55 -23.69
N MET A 32 -4.77 12.05 -22.67
CA MET A 32 -5.27 13.01 -21.69
C MET A 32 -4.13 13.90 -21.21
N VAL A 33 -4.39 15.19 -21.00
CA VAL A 33 -3.50 16.12 -20.31
C VAL A 33 -4.22 16.79 -19.15
N TYR A 34 -3.48 17.12 -18.11
CA TYR A 34 -3.93 17.82 -16.90
C TYR A 34 -2.80 18.72 -16.39
N ALA A 35 -3.13 19.67 -15.52
CA ALA A 35 -2.17 20.70 -15.14
C ALA A 35 -2.25 21.06 -13.66
N ASP A 36 -1.20 21.72 -13.17
CA ASP A 36 -1.23 22.40 -11.88
C ASP A 36 -2.29 23.50 -11.86
N ARG A 37 -2.76 23.80 -10.68
CA ARG A 37 -3.81 24.79 -10.48
C ARG A 37 -3.58 25.67 -9.25
N TYR A 38 -4.31 26.76 -9.22
CA TYR A 38 -4.53 27.48 -7.97
C TYR A 38 -5.90 27.10 -7.41
N GLN A 39 -5.97 26.97 -6.10
CA GLN A 39 -7.22 26.83 -5.35
C GLN A 39 -7.52 28.12 -4.60
N GLN A 40 -8.74 28.60 -4.73
CA GLN A 40 -9.24 29.73 -3.96
C GLN A 40 -10.09 29.21 -2.80
N VAL A 41 -9.58 29.38 -1.57
CA VAL A 41 -10.24 28.99 -0.33
C VAL A 41 -10.54 30.25 0.46
N ASN A 42 -11.81 30.52 0.78
CA ASN A 42 -12.22 31.71 1.52
C ASN A 42 -11.63 33.02 0.94
N GLY A 43 -11.60 33.14 -0.38
CA GLY A 43 -11.05 34.30 -1.08
C GLY A 43 -9.51 34.30 -1.21
N ILE A 44 -8.81 33.44 -0.54
CA ILE A 44 -7.34 33.35 -0.59
C ILE A 44 -6.91 32.36 -1.67
N ARG A 45 -6.10 32.80 -2.62
CA ARG A 45 -5.53 31.98 -3.69
C ARG A 45 -4.26 31.27 -3.21
N LYS A 46 -4.20 29.95 -3.34
CA LYS A 46 -3.05 29.11 -2.98
C LYS A 46 -2.64 28.22 -4.15
N ALA A 47 -1.36 27.96 -4.29
CA ALA A 47 -0.86 26.96 -5.23
C ALA A 47 -1.32 25.56 -4.80
N ALA A 48 -1.78 24.78 -5.75
CA ALA A 48 -2.19 23.38 -5.57
C ALA A 48 -1.63 22.54 -6.73
N PRO A 49 -0.31 22.27 -6.73
CA PRO A 49 0.31 21.43 -7.73
C PRO A 49 -0.18 19.99 -7.61
N VAL A 50 -0.22 19.31 -8.75
CA VAL A 50 -0.48 17.87 -8.83
C VAL A 50 0.82 17.13 -9.11
N ILE A 51 0.76 15.82 -9.34
CA ILE A 51 1.95 14.98 -9.58
C ILE A 51 1.87 14.28 -10.93
N ASP A 52 3.03 13.86 -11.44
CA ASP A 52 3.12 13.06 -12.66
C ASP A 52 2.43 11.71 -12.48
N TYR A 53 1.66 11.31 -13.49
CA TYR A 53 1.06 9.99 -13.56
C TYR A 53 2.14 8.95 -13.85
N GLN A 54 2.24 7.96 -12.98
CA GLN A 54 3.10 6.79 -13.16
C GLN A 54 2.28 5.57 -13.58
N PHE A 55 2.90 4.57 -14.16
CA PHE A 55 2.22 3.34 -14.58
C PHE A 55 1.46 2.65 -13.42
N GLY A 56 1.97 2.77 -12.19
CA GLY A 56 1.34 2.26 -10.97
C GLY A 56 0.45 3.27 -10.23
N SER A 57 0.14 4.44 -10.80
CA SER A 57 -0.77 5.42 -10.18
C SER A 57 -2.24 4.94 -10.28
N LEU A 58 -2.49 3.74 -9.73
CA LEU A 58 -3.79 3.06 -9.80
C LEU A 58 -4.74 3.46 -8.67
N ARG A 59 -4.26 4.19 -7.66
CA ARG A 59 -5.11 4.62 -6.55
C ARG A 59 -6.28 5.47 -7.06
N ASP A 60 -7.46 5.25 -6.52
CA ASP A 60 -8.69 5.91 -6.96
C ASP A 60 -8.75 7.39 -6.55
N ASP A 61 -7.99 7.79 -5.54
CA ASP A 61 -7.83 9.17 -5.05
C ASP A 61 -6.72 9.96 -5.77
N PHE A 62 -6.22 9.50 -6.94
CA PHE A 62 -5.21 10.24 -7.70
C PHE A 62 -5.75 11.57 -8.19
N ASP A 63 -5.12 12.67 -7.79
CA ASP A 63 -5.53 14.03 -8.12
C ASP A 63 -4.99 14.46 -9.50
N PHE A 64 -5.88 14.58 -10.48
CA PHE A 64 -5.62 15.17 -11.80
C PHE A 64 -5.98 16.65 -11.85
N GLY A 65 -6.38 17.27 -10.74
CA GLY A 65 -7.06 18.55 -10.74
C GLY A 65 -8.50 18.41 -11.22
N SER A 66 -9.16 19.54 -11.38
CA SER A 66 -10.56 19.59 -11.81
C SER A 66 -10.74 19.75 -13.32
N VAL A 67 -9.67 20.09 -14.05
CA VAL A 67 -9.68 20.30 -15.51
C VAL A 67 -8.82 19.25 -16.19
N MET A 68 -9.43 18.46 -17.05
CA MET A 68 -8.76 17.43 -17.87
C MET A 68 -9.14 17.62 -19.34
N LEU A 69 -8.14 17.64 -20.22
CA LEU A 69 -8.36 17.68 -21.66
C LEU A 69 -8.07 16.31 -22.26
N PHE A 70 -8.99 15.79 -23.04
CA PHE A 70 -8.90 14.48 -23.70
C PHE A 70 -8.81 14.63 -25.22
N GLN A 71 -8.08 13.73 -25.85
CA GLN A 71 -8.21 13.50 -27.30
C GLN A 71 -9.59 12.88 -27.57
N SER A 72 -10.50 13.59 -28.24
CA SER A 72 -11.93 13.19 -28.35
C SER A 72 -12.12 11.81 -28.94
N GLU A 73 -11.32 11.42 -29.95
CA GLU A 73 -11.45 10.09 -30.57
C GLU A 73 -11.07 8.97 -29.60
N VAL A 74 -10.02 9.19 -28.79
CA VAL A 74 -9.61 8.25 -27.73
C VAL A 74 -10.69 8.17 -26.66
N PHE A 75 -11.18 9.32 -26.19
CA PHE A 75 -12.27 9.42 -25.22
C PHE A 75 -13.49 8.59 -25.67
N LYS A 76 -14.04 8.92 -26.85
CA LYS A 76 -15.22 8.24 -27.40
C LYS A 76 -15.00 6.73 -27.56
N LYS A 77 -13.81 6.33 -28.02
CA LYS A 77 -13.46 4.93 -28.19
C LYS A 77 -13.43 4.20 -26.85
N MET A 78 -12.81 4.76 -25.82
CA MET A 78 -12.70 4.12 -24.51
C MET A 78 -14.06 4.05 -23.81
N VAL A 79 -14.88 5.10 -23.87
CA VAL A 79 -16.25 5.07 -23.35
C VAL A 79 -17.08 3.93 -23.97
N LYS A 80 -16.98 3.71 -25.29
CA LYS A 80 -17.67 2.60 -25.95
C LYS A 80 -17.20 1.20 -25.52
N THR A 81 -16.00 1.08 -24.94
CA THR A 81 -15.48 -0.20 -24.43
C THR A 81 -15.89 -0.47 -22.99
N THR A 82 -16.49 0.49 -22.31
CA THR A 82 -16.99 0.30 -20.95
C THR A 82 -18.22 -0.59 -21.01
N LYS A 83 -18.16 -1.74 -20.33
CA LYS A 83 -19.23 -2.73 -20.30
C LYS A 83 -20.18 -2.52 -19.12
N GLU A 84 -19.65 -1.96 -18.04
CA GLU A 84 -20.37 -1.74 -16.81
C GLU A 84 -20.92 -0.32 -16.75
N ASP A 85 -22.14 -0.17 -16.28
CA ASP A 85 -22.76 1.14 -16.04
C ASP A 85 -22.38 1.63 -14.62
N TYR A 86 -21.15 2.12 -14.48
CA TYR A 86 -20.65 2.62 -13.22
C TYR A 86 -21.36 3.90 -12.78
N GLN A 87 -21.88 3.92 -11.57
CA GLN A 87 -22.43 5.12 -10.96
C GLN A 87 -21.31 6.06 -10.48
N TYR A 88 -20.21 5.53 -9.99
CA TYR A 88 -19.11 6.28 -9.37
C TYR A 88 -17.78 6.14 -10.09
N ALA A 89 -17.45 4.94 -10.58
CA ALA A 89 -16.13 4.64 -11.13
C ALA A 89 -15.94 5.01 -12.61
N GLY A 90 -16.92 5.64 -13.26
CA GLY A 90 -16.87 5.89 -14.72
C GLY A 90 -15.64 6.67 -15.18
N LEU A 91 -15.27 7.77 -14.50
CA LEU A 91 -14.08 8.54 -14.84
C LEU A 91 -12.80 7.78 -14.49
N TYR A 92 -12.79 7.03 -13.39
CA TYR A 92 -11.68 6.19 -12.98
C TYR A 92 -11.41 5.08 -14.02
N ASP A 93 -12.43 4.34 -14.43
CA ASP A 93 -12.34 3.32 -15.48
C ASP A 93 -11.85 3.90 -16.81
N LEU A 94 -12.41 5.05 -17.21
CA LEU A 94 -12.02 5.76 -18.44
C LEU A 94 -10.53 6.09 -18.46
N ARG A 95 -9.99 6.69 -17.38
CA ARG A 95 -8.59 7.07 -17.33
C ARG A 95 -7.66 5.85 -17.34
N LEU A 96 -8.06 4.76 -16.66
CA LEU A 96 -7.32 3.50 -16.70
C LEU A 96 -7.30 2.89 -18.11
N LYS A 97 -8.41 2.90 -18.83
CA LYS A 97 -8.48 2.43 -20.21
C LYS A 97 -7.65 3.29 -21.16
N ILE A 98 -7.66 4.62 -20.99
CA ILE A 98 -6.82 5.52 -21.79
C ILE A 98 -5.35 5.21 -21.53
N SER A 99 -4.94 5.03 -20.26
CA SER A 99 -3.55 4.75 -19.88
C SER A 99 -2.98 3.45 -20.49
N GLN A 100 -3.85 2.48 -20.87
CA GLN A 100 -3.42 1.27 -21.57
C GLN A 100 -2.96 1.52 -23.01
N LYS A 101 -3.34 2.62 -23.61
CA LYS A 101 -3.15 2.91 -25.03
C LYS A 101 -2.40 4.19 -25.30
N LYS A 102 -2.50 5.16 -24.43
CA LYS A 102 -1.99 6.52 -24.59
C LYS A 102 -1.42 7.04 -23.27
N LYS A 103 -0.52 8.00 -23.35
CA LYS A 103 0.03 8.68 -22.15
C LYS A 103 -1.02 9.58 -21.50
N LEU A 104 -0.95 9.68 -20.19
CA LEU A 104 -1.58 10.73 -19.40
C LEU A 104 -0.46 11.69 -19.03
N VAL A 105 -0.53 12.94 -19.46
CA VAL A 105 0.58 13.89 -19.35
C VAL A 105 0.21 15.03 -18.43
N HIS A 106 1.03 15.22 -17.42
CA HIS A 106 0.98 16.35 -16.50
C HIS A 106 1.71 17.56 -17.13
N ILE A 107 1.07 18.71 -17.09
CA ILE A 107 1.67 20.01 -17.43
C ILE A 107 2.00 20.70 -16.12
N ASN A 108 3.28 20.76 -15.78
CA ASN A 108 3.79 21.41 -14.57
C ASN A 108 3.72 22.94 -14.71
N GLU A 109 2.53 23.45 -14.97
CA GLU A 109 2.22 24.87 -15.13
C GLU A 109 0.86 25.15 -14.51
N TYR A 110 0.71 26.27 -13.80
CA TYR A 110 -0.55 26.70 -13.17
C TYR A 110 -1.49 27.31 -14.20
N LEU A 111 -2.28 26.46 -14.86
CA LEU A 111 -3.09 26.87 -16.02
C LEU A 111 -4.48 27.39 -15.66
N TYR A 112 -4.94 27.19 -14.42
CA TYR A 112 -6.27 27.66 -14.02
C TYR A 112 -6.39 27.90 -12.50
N THR A 113 -7.47 28.57 -12.12
CA THR A 113 -7.89 28.74 -10.71
C THR A 113 -9.28 28.15 -10.54
N GLU A 114 -9.46 27.34 -9.50
CA GLU A 114 -10.73 26.78 -9.09
C GLU A 114 -11.11 27.25 -7.67
N ILE A 115 -12.41 27.24 -7.35
CA ILE A 115 -12.87 27.42 -5.97
C ILE A 115 -12.88 26.07 -5.29
N GLU A 116 -12.19 25.99 -4.14
CA GLU A 116 -12.17 24.79 -3.31
C GLU A 116 -13.17 24.94 -2.16
N ASN A 117 -14.15 24.05 -2.13
CA ASN A 117 -15.22 24.02 -1.14
C ASN A 117 -14.94 23.02 0.00
N ASP A 118 -14.04 22.05 -0.22
CA ASP A 118 -13.64 21.12 0.83
C ASP A 118 -12.50 21.71 1.66
N THR A 119 -12.86 22.31 2.79
CA THR A 119 -11.94 22.99 3.71
C THR A 119 -11.37 22.05 4.79
N ARG A 120 -11.70 20.75 4.77
CA ARG A 120 -11.16 19.77 5.71
C ARG A 120 -9.62 19.71 5.62
N LYS A 121 -8.97 19.34 6.72
CA LYS A 121 -7.51 19.13 6.75
C LYS A 121 -7.13 17.88 5.95
N SER A 122 -5.87 17.81 5.49
CA SER A 122 -5.35 16.67 4.76
C SER A 122 -5.51 15.34 5.53
N GLY A 123 -5.29 15.36 6.85
CA GLY A 123 -5.46 14.22 7.71
C GLY A 123 -6.90 13.72 7.88
N GLU A 124 -7.90 14.51 7.50
CA GLU A 124 -9.30 14.08 7.44
C GLU A 124 -9.65 13.52 6.06
N LYS A 125 -9.22 14.21 4.99
CA LYS A 125 -9.46 13.78 3.60
C LYS A 125 -8.84 12.43 3.25
N GLN A 126 -7.71 12.10 3.87
CA GLN A 126 -6.99 10.84 3.59
C GLN A 126 -7.77 9.57 3.95
N PHE A 127 -8.85 9.66 4.73
CA PHE A 127 -9.67 8.51 5.09
C PHE A 127 -10.88 8.29 4.16
N ASP A 128 -11.15 9.19 3.21
CA ASP A 128 -12.32 9.09 2.33
C ASP A 128 -12.34 7.76 1.53
N TYR A 129 -11.17 7.23 1.14
CA TYR A 129 -11.05 6.00 0.37
C TYR A 129 -11.37 4.72 1.17
N VAL A 130 -11.40 4.80 2.50
CA VAL A 130 -11.72 3.68 3.41
C VAL A 130 -12.93 3.94 4.30
N ASP A 131 -13.54 5.11 4.23
CA ASP A 131 -14.73 5.45 5.00
C ASP A 131 -15.88 4.49 4.63
N PRO A 132 -16.46 3.73 5.59
CA PRO A 132 -17.52 2.76 5.31
C PRO A 132 -18.75 3.34 4.63
N LYS A 133 -19.05 4.65 4.80
CA LYS A 133 -20.16 5.33 4.09
C LYS A 133 -19.96 5.35 2.57
N ASN A 134 -18.71 5.27 2.10
CA ASN A 134 -18.35 5.25 0.69
C ASN A 134 -18.22 3.83 0.11
N ARG A 135 -18.78 2.80 0.77
CA ARG A 135 -18.62 1.39 0.39
C ARG A 135 -18.98 1.10 -1.08
N ARG A 136 -20.05 1.67 -1.59
CA ARG A 136 -20.45 1.48 -3.00
C ARG A 136 -19.41 2.03 -3.97
N VAL A 137 -18.85 3.21 -3.66
CA VAL A 137 -17.75 3.81 -4.44
C VAL A 137 -16.55 2.88 -4.44
N GLN A 138 -16.15 2.39 -3.27
CA GLN A 138 -15.01 1.49 -3.11
C GLN A 138 -15.15 0.20 -3.92
N ILE A 139 -16.34 -0.41 -3.94
CA ILE A 139 -16.62 -1.64 -4.71
C ILE A 139 -16.48 -1.38 -6.22
N GLU A 140 -17.08 -0.30 -6.74
CA GLU A 140 -16.97 0.01 -8.17
C GLU A 140 -15.52 0.35 -8.58
N MET A 141 -14.78 1.11 -7.75
CA MET A 141 -13.37 1.41 -7.99
C MET A 141 -12.51 0.15 -7.98
N GLU A 142 -12.75 -0.79 -7.07
CA GLU A 142 -12.09 -2.08 -7.01
C GLU A 142 -12.35 -2.90 -8.29
N GLN A 143 -13.62 -2.97 -8.72
CA GLN A 143 -14.00 -3.66 -9.95
C GLN A 143 -13.29 -3.08 -11.18
N ALA A 144 -13.32 -1.77 -11.37
CA ALA A 144 -12.65 -1.08 -12.48
C ALA A 144 -11.11 -1.31 -12.44
N CYS A 145 -10.50 -1.27 -11.25
CA CYS A 145 -9.08 -1.55 -11.09
C CYS A 145 -8.75 -3.00 -11.46
N SER A 146 -9.55 -3.95 -11.00
CA SER A 146 -9.36 -5.39 -11.30
C SER A 146 -9.46 -5.68 -12.79
N GLU A 147 -10.43 -5.09 -13.50
CA GLU A 147 -10.52 -5.21 -14.95
C GLU A 147 -9.31 -4.61 -15.68
N HIS A 148 -8.82 -3.46 -15.21
CA HIS A 148 -7.59 -2.87 -15.71
C HIS A 148 -6.39 -3.81 -15.51
N LEU A 149 -6.22 -4.35 -14.30
CA LEU A 149 -5.12 -5.28 -13.98
C LEU A 149 -5.16 -6.53 -14.88
N LYS A 150 -6.34 -7.10 -15.13
CA LYS A 150 -6.52 -8.21 -16.07
C LYS A 150 -6.09 -7.80 -17.50
N ALA A 151 -6.53 -6.63 -17.96
CA ALA A 151 -6.23 -6.13 -19.29
C ALA A 151 -4.72 -5.91 -19.56
N ILE A 152 -3.96 -5.48 -18.54
CA ILE A 152 -2.51 -5.24 -18.65
C ILE A 152 -1.67 -6.43 -18.21
N GLY A 153 -2.29 -7.52 -17.75
CA GLY A 153 -1.59 -8.73 -17.28
C GLY A 153 -0.98 -8.63 -15.89
N GLY A 154 -1.42 -7.65 -15.08
CA GLY A 154 -0.97 -7.43 -13.70
C GLY A 154 -1.86 -8.04 -12.63
N TYR A 155 -2.98 -8.66 -13.02
CA TYR A 155 -3.89 -9.33 -12.10
C TYR A 155 -3.25 -10.57 -11.48
N LEU A 156 -3.46 -10.80 -10.20
CA LEU A 156 -3.04 -12.00 -9.50
C LEU A 156 -4.27 -12.78 -9.02
N GLU A 157 -4.36 -14.05 -9.43
CA GLU A 157 -5.38 -14.96 -8.92
C GLU A 157 -5.23 -15.15 -7.40
N PRO A 158 -6.33 -15.46 -6.64
CA PRO A 158 -6.30 -15.60 -5.19
C PRO A 158 -5.65 -16.94 -4.76
N CYS A 159 -4.46 -17.22 -5.26
CA CYS A 159 -3.65 -18.40 -4.94
C CYS A 159 -2.49 -17.98 -4.05
N PHE A 160 -2.45 -18.45 -2.81
CA PHE A 160 -1.50 -18.04 -1.79
C PHE A 160 -0.57 -19.20 -1.39
N GLN A 161 0.64 -18.83 -1.00
CA GLN A 161 1.58 -19.75 -0.37
C GLN A 161 1.20 -19.94 1.11
N SER A 162 1.28 -21.17 1.59
CA SER A 162 1.12 -21.45 3.02
C SER A 162 2.33 -20.95 3.81
N VAL A 163 2.08 -20.47 5.02
CA VAL A 163 3.13 -20.05 5.95
C VAL A 163 3.46 -21.21 6.90
N ASN A 164 4.73 -21.57 6.99
CA ASN A 164 5.20 -22.54 7.96
C ASN A 164 5.74 -21.83 9.21
N PHE A 165 4.92 -21.70 10.24
CA PHE A 165 5.27 -21.04 11.49
C PHE A 165 6.25 -21.87 12.37
N SER A 166 6.49 -23.13 12.05
CA SER A 166 7.42 -24.01 12.76
C SER A 166 8.84 -23.96 12.20
N ALA A 167 9.09 -23.20 11.13
CA ALA A 167 10.41 -23.13 10.47
C ALA A 167 11.48 -22.43 11.31
N SER A 168 11.08 -21.65 12.32
CA SER A 168 11.99 -20.90 13.20
C SER A 168 11.52 -20.98 14.64
N THR A 169 12.48 -20.99 15.57
CA THR A 169 12.21 -20.96 17.02
C THR A 169 12.36 -19.53 17.54
N PHE A 170 11.45 -19.12 18.42
CA PHE A 170 11.44 -17.83 19.05
C PHE A 170 11.20 -17.98 20.56
N GLU A 171 11.81 -17.13 21.39
CA GLU A 171 11.60 -17.11 22.84
C GLU A 171 10.17 -16.62 23.15
N TYR A 172 9.70 -15.61 22.40
CA TYR A 172 8.39 -15.02 22.54
C TYR A 172 7.52 -15.37 21.32
N GLU A 173 6.24 -15.62 21.58
CA GLU A 173 5.30 -15.82 20.48
C GLU A 173 4.98 -14.51 19.75
N ALA A 174 4.91 -13.41 20.49
CA ALA A 174 4.65 -12.09 19.93
C ALA A 174 5.54 -11.00 20.52
N SER A 175 5.85 -9.99 19.72
CA SER A 175 6.44 -8.72 20.16
C SER A 175 5.60 -7.57 19.67
N VAL A 176 5.23 -6.67 20.59
CA VAL A 176 4.65 -5.38 20.22
C VAL A 176 5.80 -4.43 19.88
N ILE A 177 5.81 -3.90 18.66
CA ILE A 177 6.86 -2.98 18.17
C ILE A 177 6.32 -1.55 18.21
N ILE A 178 7.00 -0.68 18.95
CA ILE A 178 6.62 0.73 19.12
C ILE A 178 7.77 1.65 18.72
N PRO A 179 7.84 2.12 17.48
CA PRO A 179 8.73 3.22 17.12
C PRO A 179 8.25 4.51 17.79
N VAL A 180 9.17 5.25 18.40
CA VAL A 180 8.82 6.52 19.06
C VAL A 180 9.88 7.58 18.87
N ARG A 181 9.42 8.83 18.71
CA ARG A 181 10.26 10.03 18.81
C ARG A 181 9.42 11.19 19.31
N ASN A 182 9.81 11.77 20.44
CA ASN A 182 9.16 12.95 21.05
C ASN A 182 7.64 12.74 21.24
N ARG A 183 7.28 11.82 22.15
CA ARG A 183 5.90 11.47 22.48
C ARG A 183 5.65 11.37 23.98
N ILE A 184 6.25 12.27 24.76
CA ILE A 184 6.12 12.26 26.25
C ILE A 184 4.66 12.23 26.71
N ARG A 185 3.76 12.89 25.97
CA ARG A 185 2.33 12.96 26.29
C ARG A 185 1.60 11.63 26.18
N THR A 186 2.05 10.74 25.31
CA THR A 186 1.28 9.57 24.90
C THR A 186 1.96 8.23 25.12
N ILE A 187 3.29 8.21 25.16
CA ILE A 187 4.06 6.96 25.20
C ILE A 187 3.73 6.06 26.39
N ARG A 188 3.44 6.67 27.57
CA ARG A 188 3.07 5.88 28.75
C ARG A 188 1.78 5.10 28.56
N ASP A 189 0.80 5.70 27.89
CA ASP A 189 -0.48 5.05 27.61
C ASP A 189 -0.30 3.91 26.62
N ALA A 190 0.44 4.14 25.53
CA ALA A 190 0.73 3.14 24.51
C ALA A 190 1.43 1.92 25.14
N VAL A 191 2.53 2.14 25.86
CA VAL A 191 3.29 1.05 26.49
C VAL A 191 2.45 0.30 27.52
N ARG A 192 1.67 1.00 28.36
CA ARG A 192 0.79 0.36 29.34
C ARG A 192 -0.30 -0.48 28.67
N SER A 193 -0.90 0.01 27.58
CA SER A 193 -1.91 -0.75 26.85
C SER A 193 -1.34 -2.05 26.26
N ALA A 194 -0.06 -2.04 25.86
CA ALA A 194 0.64 -3.23 25.40
C ALA A 194 1.02 -4.18 26.54
N LEU A 195 1.56 -3.67 27.64
CA LEU A 195 1.93 -4.50 28.78
C LEU A 195 0.75 -5.12 29.53
N ASN A 196 -0.44 -4.50 29.46
CA ASN A 196 -1.67 -5.00 30.06
C ASN A 196 -2.35 -6.11 29.27
N GLN A 197 -1.80 -6.52 28.11
CA GLN A 197 -2.38 -7.60 27.32
C GLN A 197 -2.38 -8.94 28.07
N GLN A 198 -3.47 -9.68 27.95
CA GLN A 198 -3.67 -11.01 28.54
C GLN A 198 -3.59 -12.04 27.41
N THR A 199 -2.59 -12.92 27.45
CA THR A 199 -2.32 -13.91 26.41
C THR A 199 -2.04 -15.29 27.02
N SER A 200 -2.34 -16.33 26.26
CA SER A 200 -1.98 -17.72 26.59
C SER A 200 -0.54 -18.08 26.22
N PHE A 201 0.23 -17.13 25.70
CA PHE A 201 1.59 -17.30 25.23
C PHE A 201 2.50 -16.18 25.76
N PRO A 202 3.84 -16.37 25.80
CA PRO A 202 4.79 -15.34 26.19
C PRO A 202 4.87 -14.25 25.12
N PHE A 203 4.88 -12.98 25.56
CA PHE A 203 5.09 -11.83 24.72
C PHE A 203 5.97 -10.77 25.39
N ASN A 204 6.51 -9.86 24.60
CA ASN A 204 7.22 -8.69 25.06
C ASN A 204 6.84 -7.43 24.26
N VAL A 205 7.33 -6.29 24.73
CA VAL A 205 7.14 -4.98 24.10
C VAL A 205 8.51 -4.40 23.80
N ILE A 206 8.77 -4.11 22.54
CA ILE A 206 10.04 -3.54 22.07
C ILE A 206 9.80 -2.11 21.62
N VAL A 207 10.30 -1.15 22.38
CA VAL A 207 10.19 0.28 22.08
C VAL A 207 11.51 0.77 21.49
N ILE A 208 11.44 1.33 20.29
CA ILE A 208 12.60 1.92 19.61
C ILE A 208 12.49 3.43 19.71
N ASP A 209 13.21 3.98 20.69
CA ASP A 209 13.28 5.42 20.96
C ASP A 209 14.29 6.08 20.04
N ASN A 210 13.80 6.66 18.97
CA ASN A 210 14.62 7.29 17.94
C ASN A 210 15.12 8.67 18.37
N HIS A 211 15.96 8.71 19.42
CA HIS A 211 16.61 9.91 19.94
C HIS A 211 15.62 11.00 20.40
N SER A 212 14.68 10.65 21.27
CA SER A 212 13.75 11.62 21.85
C SER A 212 14.46 12.62 22.76
N THR A 213 13.95 13.85 22.81
CA THR A 213 14.52 14.99 23.55
C THR A 213 13.52 15.72 24.44
N ASP A 214 12.27 15.21 24.52
CA ASP A 214 11.14 15.86 25.19
C ASP A 214 10.78 15.24 26.56
N GLY A 215 11.62 14.30 27.06
CA GLY A 215 11.35 13.52 28.26
C GLY A 215 10.75 12.13 27.99
N THR A 216 10.53 11.75 26.72
CA THR A 216 10.05 10.42 26.34
C THR A 216 11.00 9.31 26.83
N THR A 217 12.32 9.50 26.66
CA THR A 217 13.35 8.55 27.09
C THR A 217 13.30 8.27 28.59
N GLU A 218 13.16 9.31 29.41
CA GLU A 218 13.05 9.22 30.85
C GLU A 218 11.78 8.48 31.27
N ALA A 219 10.66 8.79 30.60
CA ALA A 219 9.39 8.10 30.84
C ALA A 219 9.46 6.60 30.52
N LEU A 220 10.19 6.22 29.48
CA LEU A 220 10.42 4.82 29.12
C LEU A 220 11.30 4.11 30.14
N ARG A 221 12.35 4.74 30.65
CA ARG A 221 13.21 4.18 31.69
C ARG A 221 12.43 3.86 32.97
N GLU A 222 11.49 4.71 33.37
CA GLU A 222 10.60 4.45 34.50
C GLU A 222 9.73 3.20 34.31
N LEU A 223 9.30 2.92 33.07
CA LEU A 223 8.48 1.76 32.75
C LEU A 223 9.30 0.46 32.62
N CYS A 224 10.61 0.53 32.46
CA CYS A 224 11.50 -0.64 32.35
C CYS A 224 11.59 -1.50 33.63
N THR A 225 10.78 -1.24 34.63
CA THR A 225 10.60 -2.14 35.80
C THR A 225 9.84 -3.42 35.42
N ASP A 226 9.06 -3.40 34.31
CA ASP A 226 8.46 -4.62 33.71
C ASP A 226 9.51 -5.27 32.82
N HIS A 227 9.89 -6.52 33.13
CA HIS A 227 10.91 -7.27 32.41
C HIS A 227 10.55 -7.60 30.95
N ARG A 228 9.28 -7.46 30.60
CA ARG A 228 8.79 -7.64 29.22
C ARG A 228 9.08 -6.41 28.35
N LEU A 229 9.39 -5.26 28.95
CA LEU A 229 9.70 -4.04 28.19
C LEU A 229 11.18 -4.00 27.79
N VAL A 230 11.43 -3.97 26.50
CA VAL A 230 12.75 -3.77 25.90
C VAL A 230 12.80 -2.35 25.33
N HIS A 231 13.61 -1.49 25.93
CA HIS A 231 13.80 -0.11 25.47
C HIS A 231 15.14 0.01 24.73
N ILE A 232 15.10 0.40 23.47
CA ILE A 232 16.25 0.51 22.59
C ILE A 232 16.38 1.96 22.11
N ILE A 233 17.58 2.54 22.29
CA ILE A 233 17.98 3.77 21.62
C ILE A 233 18.97 3.35 20.52
N PRO A 234 18.63 3.46 19.22
CA PRO A 234 19.52 3.05 18.15
C PRO A 234 20.84 3.84 18.17
N GLU A 235 21.93 3.22 17.75
CA GLU A 235 23.20 3.95 17.54
C GLU A 235 23.11 4.92 16.36
N ARG A 236 22.33 4.56 15.33
CA ARG A 236 22.10 5.37 14.13
C ARG A 236 21.09 6.47 14.41
N ASN A 237 21.31 7.64 13.83
CA ASN A 237 20.42 8.81 13.96
C ASN A 237 19.67 9.15 12.64
N ASP A 238 19.83 8.35 11.60
CA ASP A 238 19.21 8.50 10.29
C ASP A 238 18.04 7.54 10.04
N LEU A 239 17.48 6.97 11.12
CA LEU A 239 16.37 6.04 11.01
C LEU A 239 15.04 6.78 10.80
N GLY A 240 14.29 6.34 9.78
CA GLY A 240 12.86 6.56 9.68
C GLY A 240 12.08 5.54 10.52
N ILE A 241 10.75 5.58 10.43
CA ILE A 241 9.88 4.59 11.10
C ILE A 241 10.26 3.16 10.67
N GLY A 242 10.48 2.93 9.36
CA GLY A 242 10.91 1.63 8.86
C GLY A 242 12.28 1.17 9.36
N GLY A 243 13.23 2.09 9.56
CA GLY A 243 14.51 1.79 10.18
C GLY A 243 14.37 1.38 11.65
N CYS A 244 13.46 2.02 12.39
CA CYS A 244 13.11 1.63 13.76
C CYS A 244 12.47 0.24 13.77
N TRP A 245 11.58 -0.06 12.83
CA TRP A 245 11.01 -1.40 12.67
C TRP A 245 12.10 -2.45 12.45
N ASN A 246 13.08 -2.19 11.57
CA ASN A 246 14.20 -3.10 11.35
C ASN A 246 15.00 -3.33 12.63
N THR A 247 15.25 -2.28 13.41
CA THR A 247 15.93 -2.43 14.70
C THR A 247 15.14 -3.37 15.62
N GLY A 248 13.82 -3.23 15.69
CA GLY A 248 12.97 -4.08 16.53
C GLY A 248 12.90 -5.53 16.05
N ILE A 249 12.61 -5.77 14.76
CA ILE A 249 12.43 -7.13 14.23
C ILE A 249 13.73 -7.95 14.17
N HIS A 250 14.88 -7.28 14.06
CA HIS A 250 16.18 -7.96 14.10
C HIS A 250 16.74 -8.11 15.52
N HIS A 251 16.11 -7.54 16.52
CA HIS A 251 16.50 -7.75 17.91
C HIS A 251 16.32 -9.22 18.31
N GLU A 252 17.26 -9.75 19.10
CA GLU A 252 17.26 -11.16 19.51
C GLU A 252 16.00 -11.61 20.23
N LYS A 253 15.41 -10.69 21.06
CA LYS A 253 14.17 -10.92 21.81
C LYS A 253 12.90 -10.68 20.98
N CYS A 254 12.99 -10.39 19.68
CA CYS A 254 11.79 -10.22 18.87
C CYS A 254 11.07 -11.56 18.69
N GLY A 255 9.78 -11.58 19.00
CA GLY A 255 8.92 -12.76 18.90
C GLY A 255 8.57 -13.18 17.48
N LYS A 256 7.90 -14.32 17.38
CA LYS A 256 7.46 -14.93 16.11
C LYS A 256 6.57 -14.00 15.30
N PHE A 257 5.71 -13.24 15.97
CA PHE A 257 4.84 -12.24 15.34
C PHE A 257 5.20 -10.84 15.84
N ALA A 258 5.50 -9.93 14.93
CA ALA A 258 5.75 -8.53 15.20
C ALA A 258 4.47 -7.73 14.99
N ILE A 259 3.95 -7.10 16.04
CA ILE A 259 2.64 -6.46 16.06
C ILE A 259 2.80 -4.96 16.30
N GLN A 260 2.15 -4.15 15.46
CA GLN A 260 2.21 -2.69 15.53
C GLN A 260 1.46 -2.14 16.73
N LEU A 261 2.09 -1.15 17.36
CA LEU A 261 1.39 -0.14 18.13
C LEU A 261 2.09 1.21 17.91
N ASP A 262 1.33 2.20 17.45
CA ASP A 262 1.85 3.55 17.29
C ASP A 262 1.97 4.23 18.67
N SER A 263 2.98 5.06 18.84
CA SER A 263 3.35 5.64 20.14
C SER A 263 2.33 6.64 20.70
N ASP A 264 1.31 6.98 19.95
CA ASP A 264 0.22 7.87 20.33
C ASP A 264 -1.16 7.19 20.35
N ASP A 265 -1.22 5.88 20.07
CA ASP A 265 -2.42 5.06 20.06
C ASP A 265 -2.47 4.06 21.21
N VAL A 266 -3.57 3.30 21.32
CA VAL A 266 -3.72 2.23 22.31
C VAL A 266 -4.50 1.05 21.72
N TYR A 267 -4.25 -0.16 22.23
CA TYR A 267 -5.12 -1.30 21.95
C TYR A 267 -6.49 -1.09 22.59
N LYS A 268 -7.53 -1.67 21.97
CA LYS A 268 -8.91 -1.50 22.43
C LYS A 268 -9.13 -2.05 23.84
N ASP A 269 -8.59 -3.23 24.10
CA ASP A 269 -8.72 -3.94 25.38
C ASP A 269 -7.54 -4.89 25.59
N GLU A 270 -7.60 -5.67 26.67
CA GLU A 270 -6.55 -6.60 27.07
C GLU A 270 -6.46 -7.88 26.20
N HIS A 271 -7.32 -8.08 25.23
CA HIS A 271 -7.36 -9.29 24.40
C HIS A 271 -6.86 -9.08 22.97
N THR A 272 -6.55 -7.85 22.59
CA THR A 272 -6.13 -7.51 21.22
C THR A 272 -4.97 -8.37 20.75
N LEU A 273 -3.93 -8.56 21.55
CA LEU A 273 -2.75 -9.32 21.16
C LEU A 273 -3.07 -10.80 20.94
N GLN A 274 -3.92 -11.39 21.80
CA GLN A 274 -4.39 -12.76 21.62
C GLN A 274 -5.18 -12.93 20.31
N ILE A 275 -6.08 -12.00 20.01
CA ILE A 275 -6.89 -12.00 18.79
C ILE A 275 -5.99 -11.89 17.54
N MET A 276 -5.00 -10.99 17.56
CA MET A 276 -4.07 -10.80 16.45
C MET A 276 -3.25 -12.06 16.15
N VAL A 277 -2.75 -12.73 17.20
CA VAL A 277 -1.96 -13.97 17.04
C VAL A 277 -2.83 -15.13 16.57
N ASN A 278 -4.04 -15.29 17.12
CA ASN A 278 -4.98 -16.34 16.68
C ASN A 278 -5.26 -16.21 15.17
N ALA A 279 -5.46 -15.00 14.67
CA ALA A 279 -5.74 -14.76 13.25
C ALA A 279 -4.64 -15.29 12.32
N PHE A 280 -3.36 -15.26 12.72
CA PHE A 280 -2.28 -15.87 11.93
C PHE A 280 -2.47 -17.38 11.75
N TYR A 281 -2.79 -18.08 12.82
CA TYR A 281 -2.95 -19.53 12.80
C TYR A 281 -4.26 -19.96 12.10
N GLU A 282 -5.35 -19.27 12.40
CA GLU A 282 -6.67 -19.59 11.84
C GLU A 282 -6.73 -19.34 10.32
N GLN A 283 -6.07 -18.29 9.84
CA GLN A 283 -6.13 -17.87 8.44
C GLN A 283 -4.89 -18.28 7.64
N ASN A 284 -3.86 -18.87 8.26
CA ASN A 284 -2.58 -19.22 7.64
C ASN A 284 -2.00 -18.09 6.78
N CYS A 285 -1.88 -16.92 7.34
CA CYS A 285 -1.47 -15.69 6.66
C CYS A 285 -0.11 -15.17 7.16
N ALA A 286 0.58 -14.38 6.35
CA ALA A 286 1.89 -13.83 6.71
C ALA A 286 1.82 -12.41 7.28
N MET A 287 0.67 -11.77 7.13
CA MET A 287 0.34 -10.45 7.67
C MET A 287 -1.12 -10.47 8.12
N VAL A 288 -1.43 -9.77 9.19
CA VAL A 288 -2.81 -9.54 9.67
C VAL A 288 -3.06 -8.04 9.71
N ILE A 289 -4.23 -7.63 9.26
CA ILE A 289 -4.74 -6.27 9.39
C ILE A 289 -5.98 -6.30 10.29
N GLY A 290 -5.96 -5.49 11.34
CA GLY A 290 -7.10 -5.31 12.23
C GLY A 290 -8.06 -4.23 11.75
N THR A 291 -9.05 -3.99 12.57
CA THR A 291 -10.01 -2.89 12.47
C THR A 291 -9.73 -1.89 13.58
N TYR A 292 -9.78 -0.60 13.27
CA TYR A 292 -9.57 0.44 14.25
C TYR A 292 -10.74 1.41 14.32
N MET A 293 -10.85 2.06 15.46
CA MET A 293 -11.79 3.15 15.68
C MET A 293 -11.04 4.46 15.88
N MET A 294 -11.47 5.49 15.17
CA MET A 294 -10.94 6.84 15.34
C MET A 294 -11.51 7.44 16.63
N THR A 295 -10.64 7.92 17.52
CA THR A 295 -11.05 8.49 18.81
C THR A 295 -10.33 9.78 19.13
N ASP A 296 -10.88 10.55 20.08
CA ASP A 296 -10.17 11.57 20.82
C ASP A 296 -9.36 10.96 21.99
N PHE A 297 -8.71 11.79 22.79
CA PHE A 297 -7.97 11.33 23.98
C PHE A 297 -8.84 10.78 25.11
N ASN A 298 -10.14 11.05 25.10
CA ASN A 298 -11.11 10.48 26.03
C ASN A 298 -11.72 9.17 25.50
N MET A 299 -11.13 8.59 24.45
CA MET A 299 -11.60 7.37 23.75
C MET A 299 -13.02 7.52 23.18
N LYS A 300 -13.49 8.75 22.98
CA LYS A 300 -14.77 9.02 22.33
C LYS A 300 -14.57 8.93 20.82
N GLU A 301 -15.47 8.19 20.17
CA GLU A 301 -15.47 8.04 18.72
C GLU A 301 -15.53 9.38 17.98
N MET A 302 -14.72 9.52 16.95
CA MET A 302 -14.65 10.65 16.02
C MET A 302 -14.89 10.19 14.60
N ALA A 303 -15.44 11.05 13.75
CA ALA A 303 -15.56 10.75 12.32
C ALA A 303 -14.18 10.46 11.68
N PRO A 304 -14.10 9.47 10.76
CA PRO A 304 -15.17 8.68 10.17
C PRO A 304 -15.65 7.49 11.04
N GLY A 305 -15.18 7.31 12.26
CA GLY A 305 -15.55 6.26 13.16
C GLY A 305 -14.72 4.98 12.97
N ILE A 306 -15.38 3.86 12.73
CA ILE A 306 -14.75 2.56 12.56
C ILE A 306 -14.26 2.39 11.12
N ILE A 307 -13.00 2.01 10.95
CA ILE A 307 -12.38 1.68 9.68
C ILE A 307 -12.11 0.17 9.66
N ASP A 308 -12.95 -0.56 8.94
CA ASP A 308 -12.98 -2.03 8.94
C ASP A 308 -12.44 -2.69 7.66
N HIS A 309 -12.21 -1.90 6.62
CA HIS A 309 -11.74 -2.38 5.31
C HIS A 309 -12.52 -3.58 4.73
N LYS A 310 -13.84 -3.64 4.95
CA LYS A 310 -14.67 -4.73 4.45
C LYS A 310 -14.76 -4.81 2.92
N GLU A 311 -14.36 -3.77 2.21
CA GLU A 311 -14.18 -3.82 0.75
C GLU A 311 -13.02 -4.73 0.33
N TRP A 312 -12.12 -5.03 1.25
CA TRP A 312 -11.01 -5.93 1.01
C TRP A 312 -11.36 -7.32 1.53
N THR A 313 -11.47 -8.28 0.63
CA THR A 313 -11.70 -9.70 0.95
C THR A 313 -10.43 -10.52 0.68
N PRO A 314 -10.34 -11.77 1.16
CA PRO A 314 -9.22 -12.65 0.80
C PRO A 314 -9.07 -12.83 -0.71
N GLU A 315 -10.18 -12.79 -1.47
CA GLU A 315 -10.19 -13.01 -2.92
C GLU A 315 -9.65 -11.81 -3.68
N ASN A 316 -10.03 -10.59 -3.31
CA ASN A 316 -9.64 -9.37 -4.02
C ASN A 316 -8.43 -8.66 -3.41
N GLY A 317 -8.07 -8.96 -2.16
CA GLY A 317 -7.13 -8.18 -1.35
C GLY A 317 -5.79 -7.91 -2.01
N ARG A 318 -5.20 -8.93 -2.66
CA ARG A 318 -3.90 -8.78 -3.33
C ARG A 318 -3.93 -7.82 -4.53
N ASN A 319 -5.07 -7.67 -5.21
CA ASN A 319 -5.24 -6.74 -6.32
C ASN A 319 -5.71 -5.38 -5.80
N ASN A 320 -6.62 -5.37 -4.84
CA ASN A 320 -7.11 -4.16 -4.20
C ASN A 320 -6.00 -3.37 -3.48
N ALA A 321 -4.96 -4.06 -2.99
CA ALA A 321 -3.77 -3.43 -2.43
C ALA A 321 -3.11 -2.40 -3.36
N LEU A 322 -3.23 -2.55 -4.70
CA LEU A 322 -2.72 -1.58 -5.66
C LEU A 322 -3.61 -0.34 -5.80
N ARG A 323 -4.89 -0.43 -5.45
CA ARG A 323 -5.86 0.67 -5.55
C ARG A 323 -5.86 1.55 -4.31
N ILE A 324 -5.82 0.96 -3.13
CA ILE A 324 -5.93 1.69 -1.86
C ILE A 324 -4.64 2.42 -1.52
N ASN A 325 -4.74 3.46 -0.69
CA ASN A 325 -3.58 4.28 -0.33
C ASN A 325 -2.92 3.90 0.99
N GLY A 326 -3.45 2.94 1.73
CA GLY A 326 -2.87 2.41 2.97
C GLY A 326 -3.54 1.12 3.40
N LEU A 327 -2.86 0.38 4.26
CA LEU A 327 -3.33 -0.87 4.83
C LEU A 327 -3.52 -0.62 6.33
N GLY A 328 -4.70 -0.31 6.77
CA GLY A 328 -5.18 -0.07 8.11
C GLY A 328 -4.22 -0.16 9.30
N ALA A 329 -4.79 -0.09 10.50
CA ALA A 329 -4.13 -0.37 11.77
C ALA A 329 -5.04 -1.31 12.58
N PRO A 330 -4.50 -2.10 13.55
CA PRO A 330 -3.09 -2.45 13.67
C PRO A 330 -2.66 -3.44 12.58
N ARG A 331 -1.37 -3.45 12.27
CA ARG A 331 -0.76 -4.43 11.38
C ARG A 331 0.09 -5.38 12.21
N ALA A 332 0.06 -6.65 11.85
CA ALA A 332 0.95 -7.65 12.43
C ALA A 332 1.58 -8.49 11.32
N PHE A 333 2.77 -8.99 11.57
CA PHE A 333 3.59 -9.64 10.57
C PHE A 333 4.29 -10.88 11.13
N TYR A 334 4.49 -11.90 10.30
CA TYR A 334 5.37 -13.01 10.62
C TYR A 334 6.83 -12.53 10.56
N THR A 335 7.51 -12.53 11.70
CA THR A 335 8.85 -11.93 11.87
C THR A 335 9.90 -12.52 10.94
N SER A 336 9.89 -13.84 10.71
CA SER A 336 10.87 -14.47 9.80
C SER A 336 10.76 -13.90 8.39
N LEU A 337 9.54 -13.67 7.89
CA LEU A 337 9.33 -13.07 6.58
C LEU A 337 9.75 -11.59 6.55
N LEU A 338 9.47 -10.82 7.61
CA LEU A 338 9.93 -9.44 7.69
C LEU A 338 11.45 -9.32 7.66
N ARG A 339 12.16 -10.24 8.34
CA ARG A 339 13.62 -10.30 8.32
C ARG A 339 14.19 -10.63 6.94
N GLU A 340 13.47 -11.39 6.12
CA GLU A 340 13.83 -11.65 4.73
C GLU A 340 13.60 -10.45 3.82
N ILE A 341 12.48 -9.73 4.03
CA ILE A 341 12.07 -8.57 3.21
C ILE A 341 12.86 -7.34 3.60
N ASN A 342 13.03 -7.10 4.88
CA ASN A 342 13.41 -5.85 5.52
C ASN A 342 12.43 -4.69 5.25
N VAL A 343 12.29 -3.79 6.22
CA VAL A 343 11.39 -2.65 6.12
C VAL A 343 12.13 -1.49 5.44
N PRO A 344 11.56 -0.82 4.43
CA PRO A 344 12.21 0.36 3.84
C PRO A 344 12.45 1.44 4.90
N ASN A 345 13.68 1.96 4.98
CA ASN A 345 14.04 3.01 5.96
C ASN A 345 13.44 4.36 5.56
N THR A 346 12.14 4.49 5.71
CA THR A 346 11.40 5.73 5.47
C THR A 346 10.40 5.95 6.61
N SER A 347 9.86 7.16 6.72
CA SER A 347 8.82 7.51 7.71
C SER A 347 7.43 7.61 7.10
N TYR A 348 7.24 7.16 5.87
CA TYR A 348 5.93 7.13 5.22
C TYR A 348 5.91 6.09 4.10
N GLY A 349 4.93 5.19 4.15
CA GLY A 349 4.71 4.16 3.14
C GLY A 349 5.60 2.92 3.28
N GLU A 350 6.38 2.80 4.35
CA GLU A 350 7.13 1.60 4.70
C GLU A 350 6.20 0.38 4.90
N ASP A 351 5.11 0.60 5.59
CA ASP A 351 4.03 -0.36 5.85
C ASP A 351 3.31 -0.77 4.56
N TYR A 352 3.06 0.20 3.70
CA TYR A 352 2.42 -0.02 2.40
C TYR A 352 3.32 -0.86 1.49
N ALA A 353 4.63 -0.59 1.48
CA ALA A 353 5.60 -1.38 0.75
C ALA A 353 5.62 -2.85 1.21
N LEU A 354 5.58 -3.08 2.53
CA LEU A 354 5.48 -4.43 3.10
C LEU A 354 4.19 -5.14 2.68
N GLY A 355 3.05 -4.47 2.80
CA GLY A 355 1.77 -5.03 2.43
C GLY A 355 1.69 -5.41 0.95
N LEU A 356 2.19 -4.58 0.04
CA LEU A 356 2.29 -4.90 -1.39
C LEU A 356 3.17 -6.12 -1.61
N CYS A 357 4.35 -6.16 -0.99
CA CYS A 357 5.29 -7.27 -1.10
C CYS A 357 4.67 -8.58 -0.62
N ILE A 358 4.09 -8.58 0.59
CA ILE A 358 3.50 -9.78 1.21
C ILE A 358 2.29 -10.25 0.40
N SER A 359 1.40 -9.34 -0.02
CA SER A 359 0.19 -9.67 -0.80
C SER A 359 0.47 -10.36 -2.12
N SER A 360 1.69 -10.24 -2.64
CA SER A 360 2.09 -10.89 -3.88
C SER A 360 2.17 -12.41 -3.79
N ASN A 361 2.46 -12.95 -2.61
CA ASN A 361 2.67 -14.38 -2.41
C ASN A 361 1.81 -14.98 -1.31
N TYR A 362 1.51 -14.20 -0.27
CA TYR A 362 0.84 -14.65 0.94
C TYR A 362 -0.51 -13.97 1.12
N GLN A 363 -1.40 -14.66 1.82
CA GLN A 363 -2.66 -14.06 2.27
C GLN A 363 -2.38 -13.00 3.32
N ILE A 364 -3.14 -11.91 3.26
CA ILE A 364 -3.26 -10.94 4.35
C ILE A 364 -4.55 -11.26 5.10
N GLY A 365 -4.39 -11.71 6.35
CA GLY A 365 -5.50 -12.02 7.24
C GLY A 365 -6.22 -10.77 7.73
N ARG A 366 -7.47 -10.93 8.15
CA ARG A 366 -8.36 -9.83 8.53
C ARG A 366 -8.99 -10.07 9.89
N ILE A 367 -9.11 -9.00 10.68
CA ILE A 367 -9.91 -8.94 11.89
C ILE A 367 -10.90 -7.79 11.71
N TYR A 368 -12.20 -8.11 11.69
CA TYR A 368 -13.27 -7.12 11.44
C TYR A 368 -13.83 -6.49 12.72
N ASP A 369 -13.53 -7.06 13.88
CA ASP A 369 -13.83 -6.44 15.16
C ASP A 369 -12.79 -5.35 15.46
N VAL A 370 -13.23 -4.28 16.12
CA VAL A 370 -12.33 -3.21 16.54
C VAL A 370 -11.35 -3.77 17.59
N VAL A 371 -10.07 -3.67 17.30
CA VAL A 371 -8.97 -4.09 18.18
C VAL A 371 -7.99 -2.95 18.50
N TYR A 372 -8.21 -1.76 17.94
CA TYR A 372 -7.25 -0.66 18.01
C TYR A 372 -7.99 0.68 18.10
N LEU A 373 -7.51 1.59 18.94
CA LEU A 373 -8.04 2.95 19.09
C LEU A 373 -7.00 3.95 18.57
N CYS A 374 -7.30 4.51 17.39
CA CYS A 374 -6.46 5.51 16.74
C CYS A 374 -6.82 6.89 17.27
N ARG A 375 -5.96 7.48 18.11
CA ARG A 375 -6.20 8.77 18.76
C ARG A 375 -5.82 9.93 17.85
N ARG A 376 -6.80 10.78 17.52
CA ARG A 376 -6.59 11.95 16.64
C ARG A 376 -6.34 13.21 17.44
N TRP A 377 -5.25 13.90 17.09
CA TRP A 377 -4.84 15.15 17.69
C TRP A 377 -3.89 15.94 16.77
N GLU A 378 -3.58 17.16 17.15
CA GLU A 378 -2.70 18.05 16.39
C GLU A 378 -1.26 17.55 16.23
N GLY A 379 -0.82 16.65 17.10
CA GLY A 379 0.51 16.04 17.06
C GLY A 379 0.64 14.80 16.16
N ASN A 380 -0.44 14.31 15.55
CA ASN A 380 -0.33 13.24 14.56
C ASN A 380 0.51 13.70 13.36
N SER A 381 1.40 12.84 12.89
CA SER A 381 2.33 13.15 11.79
C SER A 381 1.64 13.46 10.46
N ASP A 382 0.39 13.09 10.30
CA ASP A 382 -0.43 13.26 9.10
C ASP A 382 -1.55 14.32 9.23
N ALA A 383 -1.68 14.98 10.41
CA ALA A 383 -2.84 15.82 10.71
C ALA A 383 -3.00 17.04 9.78
N ALA A 384 -1.92 17.67 9.34
CA ALA A 384 -1.95 18.87 8.50
C ALA A 384 -0.68 18.99 7.65
N LEU A 385 -0.51 18.09 6.68
CA LEU A 385 0.64 18.12 5.77
C LEU A 385 0.47 19.22 4.72
N ALA A 386 1.57 19.91 4.40
CA ALA A 386 1.64 20.77 3.24
C ALA A 386 1.49 19.96 1.95
N ILE A 387 0.94 20.57 0.90
CA ILE A 387 0.64 19.90 -0.37
C ILE A 387 1.88 19.26 -0.98
N GLU A 388 3.03 19.91 -0.85
CA GLU A 388 4.32 19.42 -1.37
C GLU A 388 4.70 18.09 -0.69
N LYS A 389 4.46 17.98 0.63
CA LYS A 389 4.74 16.75 1.39
C LYS A 389 3.76 15.65 1.04
N VAL A 390 2.47 15.97 0.90
CA VAL A 390 1.44 15.03 0.42
C VAL A 390 1.82 14.48 -0.96
N ASN A 391 2.20 15.36 -1.88
CA ASN A 391 2.63 15.00 -3.23
C ASN A 391 3.88 14.13 -3.22
N GLN A 392 4.90 14.47 -2.43
CA GLN A 392 6.11 13.66 -2.28
C GLN A 392 5.79 12.24 -1.80
N ASN A 393 4.93 12.12 -0.80
CA ASN A 393 4.48 10.85 -0.24
C ASN A 393 3.73 10.03 -1.31
N ASN A 394 2.85 10.66 -2.07
CA ASN A 394 2.09 10.01 -3.15
C ASN A 394 2.99 9.57 -4.30
N VAL A 395 3.96 10.39 -4.72
CA VAL A 395 4.97 10.02 -5.74
C VAL A 395 5.73 8.76 -5.30
N TYR A 396 6.13 8.68 -4.03
CA TYR A 396 6.83 7.50 -3.50
C TYR A 396 5.95 6.25 -3.56
N LYS A 397 4.71 6.31 -3.06
CA LYS A 397 3.78 5.17 -3.10
C LYS A 397 3.42 4.74 -4.52
N ASP A 398 3.19 5.68 -5.43
CA ASP A 398 2.91 5.37 -6.83
C ASP A 398 4.12 4.71 -7.52
N ARG A 399 5.34 5.08 -7.13
CA ARG A 399 6.57 4.41 -7.59
C ARG A 399 6.65 2.96 -7.13
N ILE A 400 6.35 2.70 -5.86
CA ILE A 400 6.31 1.33 -5.32
C ILE A 400 5.26 0.49 -6.07
N ARG A 401 4.05 1.04 -6.29
CA ARG A 401 3.00 0.39 -7.08
C ARG A 401 3.47 0.09 -8.50
N THR A 402 4.20 1.03 -9.12
CA THR A 402 4.75 0.87 -10.47
C THR A 402 5.69 -0.33 -10.52
N TRP A 403 6.61 -0.44 -9.59
CA TRP A 403 7.55 -1.56 -9.54
C TRP A 403 6.85 -2.89 -9.29
N GLU A 404 5.94 -2.93 -8.33
CA GLU A 404 5.15 -4.13 -8.04
C GLU A 404 4.32 -4.56 -9.26
N LEU A 405 3.66 -3.63 -9.93
CA LEU A 405 2.85 -3.92 -11.11
C LEU A 405 3.71 -4.46 -12.27
N GLN A 406 4.86 -3.85 -12.53
CA GLN A 406 5.82 -4.32 -13.52
C GLN A 406 6.29 -5.74 -13.21
N ARG A 407 6.62 -6.02 -11.94
CA ARG A 407 6.97 -7.36 -11.47
C ARG A 407 5.84 -8.37 -11.71
N ARG A 408 4.59 -8.04 -11.34
CA ARG A 408 3.43 -8.91 -11.56
C ARG A 408 3.25 -9.28 -13.02
N ILE A 409 3.32 -8.29 -13.91
CA ILE A 409 3.22 -8.51 -15.37
C ILE A 409 4.31 -9.45 -15.86
N GLN A 410 5.55 -9.29 -15.39
CA GLN A 410 6.64 -10.17 -15.77
C GLN A 410 6.44 -11.60 -15.27
N VAL A 411 6.07 -11.77 -13.99
CA VAL A 411 5.78 -13.08 -13.40
C VAL A 411 4.65 -13.79 -14.13
N ASN A 412 3.56 -13.09 -14.43
CA ASN A 412 2.43 -13.65 -15.17
C ASN A 412 2.82 -14.08 -16.59
N LYS A 413 3.64 -13.28 -17.30
CA LYS A 413 4.18 -13.66 -18.62
C LYS A 413 5.03 -14.94 -18.54
N ILE A 414 5.81 -15.10 -17.47
CA ILE A 414 6.63 -16.30 -17.28
C ILE A 414 5.74 -17.53 -17.00
N LYS A 415 4.71 -17.39 -16.15
CA LYS A 415 3.77 -18.46 -15.84
C LYS A 415 2.96 -18.93 -17.07
N LEU A 416 2.59 -18.01 -17.95
CA LEU A 416 1.81 -18.31 -19.16
C LEU A 416 2.61 -19.06 -20.23
N LYS A 417 3.95 -18.90 -20.30
CA LYS A 417 4.78 -19.58 -21.29
C LYS A 417 4.82 -21.10 -21.13
N PRO A 418 5.04 -21.68 -19.94
CA PRO A 418 4.99 -23.12 -19.74
C PRO A 418 3.61 -23.71 -20.05
N GLN A 419 2.54 -23.06 -19.63
CA GLN A 419 1.17 -23.51 -19.90
C GLN A 419 0.88 -23.56 -21.42
N LYS A 420 1.29 -22.52 -22.17
CA LYS A 420 1.16 -22.53 -23.62
C LYS A 420 2.03 -23.62 -24.27
N ALA A 421 3.25 -23.83 -23.78
CA ALA A 421 4.13 -24.89 -24.27
C ALA A 421 3.56 -26.30 -23.98
N ILE A 422 2.98 -26.49 -22.79
CA ILE A 422 2.31 -27.74 -22.41
C ILE A 422 1.04 -27.96 -23.24
N LEU A 423 0.21 -26.93 -23.42
CA LEU A 423 -0.99 -27.02 -24.26
C LEU A 423 -0.61 -27.31 -25.71
N GLN A 424 0.45 -26.70 -26.23
CA GLN A 424 0.95 -26.95 -27.56
C GLN A 424 1.47 -28.40 -27.72
N LEU A 425 2.14 -28.95 -26.69
CA LEU A 425 2.56 -30.35 -26.64
C LEU A 425 1.37 -31.33 -26.58
N ILE A 426 0.30 -30.95 -25.87
CA ILE A 426 -0.94 -31.74 -25.80
C ILE A 426 -1.68 -31.68 -27.15
N GLU A 427 -1.76 -30.51 -27.77
CA GLU A 427 -2.42 -30.34 -29.08
C GLU A 427 -1.66 -31.03 -30.21
N GLU A 428 -0.34 -31.06 -30.19
CA GLU A 428 0.49 -31.71 -31.22
C GLU A 428 0.61 -33.23 -31.04
N GLN A 429 -0.01 -33.84 -30.01
CA GLN A 429 0.09 -35.27 -29.67
C GLN A 429 1.54 -35.81 -29.71
N THR A 430 2.54 -34.97 -29.47
CA THR A 430 3.87 -35.27 -29.89
C THR A 430 4.80 -35.47 -28.72
N HIS A 431 5.18 -36.65 -28.62
CA HIS A 431 6.51 -37.11 -28.95
C HIS A 431 7.62 -36.40 -28.25
N SER A 432 8.12 -37.18 -27.44
CA SER A 432 9.46 -37.21 -26.89
C SER A 432 9.73 -36.29 -25.68
N TRP A 433 10.02 -36.98 -24.64
CA TRP A 433 10.68 -36.45 -23.45
C TRP A 433 11.87 -35.51 -23.75
N GLU A 434 12.49 -35.63 -24.94
CA GLU A 434 13.57 -34.76 -25.41
C GLU A 434 13.13 -33.31 -25.61
N LEU A 435 11.95 -33.08 -26.20
CA LEU A 435 11.41 -31.74 -26.46
C LEU A 435 10.93 -31.08 -25.17
N ALA A 436 10.31 -31.86 -24.26
CA ALA A 436 9.93 -31.39 -22.93
C ALA A 436 11.17 -31.00 -22.10
N LYS A 437 12.26 -31.76 -22.22
CA LYS A 437 13.54 -31.48 -21.56
C LYS A 437 14.21 -30.22 -22.13
N GLN A 438 14.17 -30.01 -23.43
CA GLN A 438 14.70 -28.80 -24.08
C GLN A 438 13.89 -27.55 -23.68
N ASN A 439 12.56 -27.64 -23.63
CA ASN A 439 11.70 -26.56 -23.18
C ASN A 439 11.90 -26.23 -21.71
N TYR A 440 12.11 -27.23 -20.86
CA TYR A 440 12.46 -27.05 -19.46
C TYR A 440 13.84 -26.39 -19.29
N GLN A 441 14.83 -26.78 -20.08
CA GLN A 441 16.16 -26.16 -20.09
C GLN A 441 16.11 -24.71 -20.58
N ALA A 442 15.33 -24.42 -21.60
CA ALA A 442 15.11 -23.04 -22.08
C ALA A 442 14.42 -22.18 -21.03
N LEU A 443 13.49 -22.73 -20.25
CA LEU A 443 12.85 -22.04 -19.14
C LEU A 443 13.84 -21.74 -18.01
N GLU A 444 14.72 -22.69 -17.66
CA GLU A 444 15.79 -22.49 -16.67
C GLU A 444 16.81 -21.45 -17.12
N GLU A 445 17.17 -21.44 -18.39
CA GLU A 445 18.05 -20.43 -19.00
C GLU A 445 17.42 -19.02 -18.96
N TYR A 446 16.14 -18.92 -19.31
CA TYR A 446 15.37 -17.68 -19.22
C TYR A 446 15.27 -17.15 -17.78
N ARG A 447 15.07 -18.05 -16.79
CA ARG A 447 15.10 -17.71 -15.37
C ARG A 447 16.46 -17.17 -14.92
N LYS A 448 17.56 -17.76 -15.40
CA LYS A 448 18.92 -17.28 -15.13
C LYS A 448 19.17 -15.89 -15.72
N GLN A 449 18.66 -15.64 -16.93
CA GLN A 449 18.75 -14.32 -17.56
C GLN A 449 17.92 -13.27 -16.80
N MET A 450 16.70 -13.59 -16.40
CA MET A 450 15.86 -12.70 -15.59
C MET A 450 16.50 -12.39 -14.24
N LYS A 451 17.14 -13.36 -13.59
CA LYS A 451 17.90 -13.16 -12.36
C LYS A 451 19.10 -12.24 -12.57
N LYS A 452 19.81 -12.33 -13.70
CA LYS A 452 20.90 -11.41 -14.05
C LYS A 452 20.42 -10.01 -14.32
N MET A 453 19.27 -9.83 -14.97
CA MET A 453 18.67 -8.52 -15.25
C MET A 453 18.17 -7.85 -13.97
N SER A 454 17.57 -8.59 -13.02
CA SER A 454 17.12 -8.06 -11.74
C SER A 454 18.27 -7.66 -10.80
N LEU A 455 19.45 -8.25 -10.98
CA LEU A 455 20.66 -7.95 -10.19
C LEU A 455 21.50 -6.80 -10.77
N ALA A 456 21.22 -6.36 -12.01
CA ALA A 456 22.04 -5.38 -12.72
C ALA A 456 21.66 -3.91 -12.47
N GLY A 457 20.55 -3.63 -11.81
CA GLY A 457 20.09 -2.26 -11.54
C GLY A 457 20.10 -1.91 -10.06
N LYS A 458 20.92 -0.94 -9.67
CA LYS A 458 21.01 -0.48 -8.26
C LYS A 458 19.71 0.13 -7.68
N ASP A 459 18.74 0.46 -8.54
CA ASP A 459 17.44 1.00 -8.13
C ASP A 459 16.37 -0.10 -7.86
N PHE A 460 16.75 -1.37 -7.93
CA PHE A 460 15.86 -2.54 -7.77
C PHE A 460 16.08 -3.30 -6.46
N ASP A 461 16.88 -2.81 -5.53
CA ASP A 461 17.22 -3.56 -4.30
C ASP A 461 15.98 -3.98 -3.50
N MET A 462 14.91 -3.19 -3.51
CA MET A 462 13.64 -3.55 -2.87
C MET A 462 12.88 -4.69 -3.57
N LEU A 463 13.01 -4.82 -4.88
CA LEU A 463 12.36 -5.89 -5.65
C LEU A 463 13.13 -7.21 -5.60
N VAL A 464 14.46 -7.16 -5.42
CA VAL A 464 15.31 -8.35 -5.32
C VAL A 464 15.00 -9.16 -4.06
N TYR A 465 14.64 -8.48 -2.96
CA TYR A 465 14.28 -9.13 -1.70
C TYR A 465 12.88 -9.77 -1.70
N THR A 466 12.02 -9.45 -2.69
CA THR A 466 10.65 -9.97 -2.77
C THR A 466 10.51 -11.30 -3.50
N PHE A 467 11.57 -11.86 -4.06
CA PHE A 467 11.51 -13.13 -4.76
C PHE A 467 11.83 -14.32 -3.82
N PRO A 468 10.83 -15.11 -3.41
CA PRO A 468 11.14 -16.42 -2.84
C PRO A 468 11.88 -17.26 -3.86
N ASN A 469 12.84 -18.06 -3.38
CA ASN A 469 13.69 -18.95 -4.16
C ASN A 469 12.87 -19.70 -5.24
N PRO A 470 13.21 -19.56 -6.53
CA PRO A 470 12.47 -20.18 -7.65
C PRO A 470 12.22 -21.68 -7.52
N LYS A 471 13.06 -22.39 -6.77
CA LYS A 471 12.87 -23.83 -6.48
C LYS A 471 11.56 -24.14 -5.73
N ARG A 472 10.99 -23.17 -4.98
CA ARG A 472 9.70 -23.36 -4.28
C ARG A 472 8.48 -23.19 -5.18
N ILE A 473 8.60 -22.48 -6.30
CA ILE A 473 7.49 -22.30 -7.25
C ILE A 473 7.20 -23.59 -8.02
N LEU A 474 8.23 -24.43 -8.25
CA LEU A 474 8.08 -25.70 -8.97
C LEU A 474 7.52 -26.83 -8.11
N SER A 475 7.74 -26.80 -6.79
CA SER A 475 7.18 -27.83 -5.90
C SER A 475 5.67 -27.71 -5.70
N ALA A 476 5.10 -26.53 -5.89
CA ALA A 476 3.66 -26.32 -5.77
C ALA A 476 2.86 -26.76 -7.01
N THR A 477 3.50 -26.83 -8.19
CA THR A 477 2.85 -27.31 -9.43
C THR A 477 3.00 -28.83 -9.64
N ALA A 478 3.82 -29.51 -8.86
CA ALA A 478 4.03 -30.96 -8.92
C ALA A 478 3.14 -31.76 -7.95
N GLN A 479 2.28 -31.11 -7.18
CA GLN A 479 1.37 -31.74 -6.20
C GLN A 479 -0.11 -31.68 -6.58
N THR A 480 -0.44 -31.36 -7.83
CA THR A 480 -1.81 -31.53 -8.35
C THR A 480 -1.78 -32.53 -9.50
N ASP A 481 -1.73 -33.79 -9.16
CA ASP A 481 -2.30 -34.95 -9.84
C ASP A 481 -3.14 -35.76 -8.84
#